data_360a4381e8473a5e2ad82f6a18dd73d9
#
_entry.id   360a4381e8473a5e2ad82f6a18dd73d9
#
_cell.length_a   1.000
_cell.length_b   1.000
_cell.length_c   1.000
_cell.angle_alpha   90.00
_cell.angle_beta   90.00
_cell.angle_gamma   90.00
#
_symmetry.space_group_name_H-M   'P 1'
#
loop_
_entity.id
_entity.type
_entity.pdbx_description
1 polymer ?
#
loop_
_entity_poly.entity_id
_entity_poly.type
_entity_poly.pdbx_seq_one_letter_code
_entity_poly.pdbx_strand_id
1 'polypeptide(L)'
;MKRYAELFRIPNVWVLALACFPARVAYGMVALSIFFKVEQSTGSISVAGLAIGLNALSSSLTAGIRGSIMDKYGQTWPLRIMVPGYALMAFALNASDSKTQMLVLAFVMGLSAPPINLSIRPLWKIVVPPDFLRTAYAVDTAIMSAAQVVGPVIATSVALSAHPDLPLNVVGALMLIGGGALAITKVSRS
;
A
#
# COMPACT_ATOMS: atom_id res chain seq x y z
N MET A 1 6.42 -23.85 16.65
CA MET A 1 4.99 -23.43 16.69
C MET A 1 4.60 -22.69 17.98
N LYS A 2 5.08 -23.10 19.17
CA LYS A 2 4.73 -22.43 20.46
C LYS A 2 5.02 -20.93 20.47
N ARG A 3 6.19 -20.48 19.98
CA ARG A 3 6.58 -19.07 19.91
C ARG A 3 5.63 -18.18 19.11
N TYR A 4 5.03 -18.67 18.02
CA TYR A 4 4.03 -17.91 17.26
C TYR A 4 2.73 -17.73 18.04
N ALA A 5 2.27 -18.80 18.73
CA ALA A 5 1.08 -18.69 19.58
C ALA A 5 1.29 -17.73 20.76
N GLU A 6 2.49 -17.70 21.34
CA GLU A 6 2.87 -16.78 22.39
C GLU A 6 2.93 -15.32 21.88
N LEU A 7 3.49 -15.09 20.69
CA LEU A 7 3.52 -13.77 20.05
C LEU A 7 2.10 -13.18 19.92
N PHE A 8 1.14 -13.97 19.44
CA PHE A 8 -0.23 -13.50 19.25
C PHE A 8 -1.03 -13.32 20.56
N ARG A 9 -0.48 -13.72 21.70
CA ARG A 9 -1.03 -13.39 23.04
C ARG A 9 -0.57 -12.02 23.54
N ILE A 10 0.46 -11.42 22.94
CA ILE A 10 0.95 -10.09 23.32
C ILE A 10 -0.08 -9.05 22.87
N PRO A 11 -0.48 -8.13 23.78
CA PRO A 11 -1.41 -7.05 23.44
C PRO A 11 -0.94 -6.23 22.24
N ASN A 12 -1.87 -5.79 21.42
CA ASN A 12 -1.65 -4.95 20.23
C ASN A 12 -0.92 -5.61 19.04
N VAL A 13 -0.41 -6.85 19.15
CA VAL A 13 0.17 -7.58 18.00
C VAL A 13 -0.85 -7.75 16.88
N TRP A 14 -2.06 -8.21 17.23
CA TRP A 14 -3.15 -8.36 16.25
C TRP A 14 -3.59 -7.01 15.65
N VAL A 15 -3.63 -5.96 16.47
CA VAL A 15 -4.00 -4.62 16.01
C VAL A 15 -3.00 -4.13 14.96
N LEU A 16 -1.70 -4.29 15.22
CA LEU A 16 -0.67 -3.89 14.28
C LEU A 16 -0.71 -4.73 13.00
N ALA A 17 -0.86 -6.06 13.12
CA ALA A 17 -0.92 -6.97 11.99
C ALA A 17 -2.13 -6.69 11.08
N LEU A 18 -3.32 -6.48 11.66
CA LEU A 18 -4.55 -6.24 10.91
C LEU A 18 -4.68 -4.81 10.37
N ALA A 19 -4.20 -3.81 11.12
CA ALA A 19 -4.31 -2.41 10.69
C ALA A 19 -3.57 -2.14 9.37
N CYS A 20 -2.41 -2.77 9.15
CA CYS A 20 -1.62 -2.55 7.95
C CYS A 20 -1.99 -3.46 6.76
N PHE A 21 -2.73 -4.54 7.01
CA PHE A 21 -3.05 -5.53 5.98
C PHE A 21 -3.81 -4.94 4.79
N PRO A 22 -4.87 -4.11 4.96
CA PRO A 22 -5.57 -3.50 3.83
C PRO A 22 -4.66 -2.63 2.95
N ALA A 23 -3.78 -1.82 3.54
CA ALA A 23 -2.84 -1.00 2.78
C ALA A 23 -1.81 -1.84 2.00
N ARG A 24 -1.38 -2.97 2.54
CA ARG A 24 -0.50 -3.92 1.84
C ARG A 24 -1.20 -4.62 0.68
N VAL A 25 -2.46 -5.01 0.88
CA VAL A 25 -3.31 -5.56 -0.20
C VAL A 25 -3.47 -4.53 -1.30
N ALA A 26 -3.75 -3.26 -0.96
CA ALA A 26 -3.83 -2.17 -1.93
C ALA A 26 -2.56 -2.10 -2.78
N TYR A 27 -1.37 -2.17 -2.18
CA TYR A 27 -0.11 -2.20 -2.93
C TYR A 27 0.02 -3.42 -3.86
N GLY A 28 -0.43 -4.59 -3.42
CA GLY A 28 -0.47 -5.79 -4.26
C GLY A 28 -1.41 -5.66 -5.46
N MET A 29 -2.45 -4.84 -5.35
CA MET A 29 -3.44 -4.61 -6.40
C MET A 29 -2.98 -3.60 -7.47
N VAL A 30 -2.11 -2.63 -7.12
CA VAL A 30 -1.84 -1.41 -7.91
C VAL A 30 -1.50 -1.70 -9.36
N ALA A 31 -0.54 -2.59 -9.62
CA ALA A 31 -0.06 -2.85 -10.97
C ALA A 31 -1.19 -3.33 -11.89
N LEU A 32 -1.96 -4.33 -11.45
CA LEU A 32 -3.08 -4.85 -12.23
C LEU A 32 -4.26 -3.86 -12.32
N SER A 33 -4.49 -3.08 -11.27
CA SER A 33 -5.53 -2.05 -11.28
C SER A 33 -5.24 -0.95 -12.31
N ILE A 34 -3.98 -0.49 -12.39
CA ILE A 34 -3.54 0.45 -13.43
C ILE A 34 -3.64 -0.20 -14.80
N PHE A 35 -3.23 -1.48 -14.92
CA PHE A 35 -3.28 -2.22 -16.17
C PHE A 35 -4.69 -2.25 -16.74
N PHE A 36 -5.65 -2.77 -15.99
CA PHE A 36 -7.03 -2.92 -16.44
C PHE A 36 -7.67 -1.59 -16.82
N LYS A 37 -7.48 -0.53 -16.01
CA LYS A 37 -8.02 0.81 -16.33
C LYS A 37 -7.44 1.35 -17.62
N VAL A 38 -6.11 1.35 -17.76
CA VAL A 38 -5.43 1.97 -18.91
C VAL A 38 -5.66 1.15 -20.19
N GLU A 39 -5.61 -0.18 -20.10
CA GLU A 39 -5.88 -1.06 -21.23
C GLU A 39 -7.32 -0.90 -21.74
N GLN A 40 -8.29 -0.89 -20.83
CA GLN A 40 -9.69 -0.67 -21.20
C GLN A 40 -9.92 0.69 -21.87
N SER A 41 -9.31 1.75 -21.34
CA SER A 41 -9.53 3.12 -21.86
C SER A 41 -8.78 3.39 -23.16
N THR A 42 -7.65 2.72 -23.42
CA THR A 42 -6.78 3.02 -24.57
C THR A 42 -6.76 1.91 -25.62
N GLY A 43 -7.25 0.71 -25.29
CA GLY A 43 -7.13 -0.49 -26.13
C GLY A 43 -5.68 -0.96 -26.32
N SER A 44 -4.71 -0.50 -25.50
CA SER A 44 -3.29 -0.72 -25.72
C SER A 44 -2.58 -1.29 -24.50
N ILE A 45 -2.17 -2.55 -24.60
CA ILE A 45 -1.32 -3.23 -23.59
C ILE A 45 0.00 -2.48 -23.39
N SER A 46 0.59 -1.92 -24.46
CA SER A 46 1.85 -1.18 -24.38
C SER A 46 1.70 0.09 -23.55
N VAL A 47 0.60 0.83 -23.68
CA VAL A 47 0.31 2.02 -22.87
C VAL A 47 0.05 1.64 -21.42
N ALA A 48 -0.66 0.56 -21.17
CA ALA A 48 -0.89 0.04 -19.83
C ALA A 48 0.45 -0.37 -19.16
N GLY A 49 1.31 -1.08 -19.89
CA GLY A 49 2.66 -1.42 -19.41
C GLY A 49 3.50 -0.18 -19.10
N LEU A 50 3.44 0.84 -19.95
CA LEU A 50 4.13 2.12 -19.71
C LEU A 50 3.61 2.81 -18.44
N ALA A 51 2.30 2.84 -18.21
CA ALA A 51 1.72 3.44 -17.00
C ALA A 51 2.21 2.75 -15.72
N ILE A 52 2.25 1.40 -15.73
CA ILE A 52 2.80 0.62 -14.62
C ILE A 52 4.29 0.93 -14.42
N GLY A 53 5.06 0.96 -15.51
CA GLY A 53 6.49 1.28 -15.46
C GLY A 53 6.77 2.66 -14.90
N LEU A 54 6.00 3.67 -15.30
CA LEU A 54 6.09 5.05 -14.78
C LEU A 54 5.75 5.10 -13.28
N ASN A 55 4.71 4.41 -12.85
CA ASN A 55 4.34 4.32 -11.43
C ASN A 55 5.45 3.65 -10.60
N ALA A 56 5.99 2.53 -11.05
CA ALA A 56 7.06 1.81 -10.36
C ALA A 56 8.36 2.63 -10.31
N LEU A 57 8.73 3.26 -11.43
CA LEU A 57 9.93 4.10 -11.53
C LEU A 57 9.85 5.29 -10.57
N SER A 58 8.76 6.05 -10.60
CA SER A 58 8.57 7.23 -9.76
C SER A 58 8.54 6.85 -8.27
N SER A 59 7.90 5.73 -7.94
CA SER A 59 7.88 5.20 -6.57
C SER A 59 9.28 4.81 -6.09
N SER A 60 10.09 4.17 -6.93
CA SER A 60 11.45 3.77 -6.60
C SER A 60 12.38 4.97 -6.42
N LEU A 61 12.32 5.94 -7.33
CA LEU A 61 13.14 7.16 -7.29
C LEU A 61 12.91 7.99 -6.01
N THR A 62 11.68 8.02 -5.52
CA THR A 62 11.32 8.80 -4.32
C THR A 62 11.37 8.02 -3.01
N ALA A 63 11.63 6.71 -3.05
CA ALA A 63 11.61 5.87 -1.86
C ALA A 63 12.59 6.36 -0.76
N GLY A 64 13.81 6.73 -1.13
CA GLY A 64 14.81 7.26 -0.20
C GLY A 64 14.39 8.60 0.42
N ILE A 65 13.85 9.52 -0.39
CA ILE A 65 13.37 10.83 0.07
C ILE A 65 12.23 10.64 1.07
N ARG A 66 11.28 9.78 0.76
CA ARG A 66 10.13 9.47 1.65
C ARG A 66 10.59 8.84 2.96
N GLY A 67 11.58 7.93 2.91
CA GLY A 67 12.22 7.38 4.11
C GLY A 67 12.84 8.47 4.98
N SER A 68 13.65 9.35 4.39
CA SER A 68 14.29 10.47 5.12
C SER A 68 13.28 11.44 5.73
N ILE A 69 12.15 11.69 5.06
CA ILE A 69 11.06 12.52 5.62
C ILE A 69 10.48 11.85 6.87
N MET A 70 10.28 10.54 6.84
CA MET A 70 9.76 9.81 8.00
C MET A 70 10.76 9.75 9.16
N ASP A 71 12.05 9.62 8.87
CA ASP A 71 13.11 9.64 9.89
C ASP A 71 13.19 11.01 10.55
N LYS A 72 12.98 12.10 9.80
CA LYS A 72 13.08 13.48 10.29
C LYS A 72 11.83 13.96 11.05
N TYR A 73 10.64 13.65 10.54
CA TYR A 73 9.37 14.21 11.05
C TYR A 73 8.50 13.17 11.78
N GLY A 74 9.01 11.96 11.97
CA GLY A 74 8.23 10.85 12.50
C GLY A 74 7.25 10.27 11.48
N GLN A 75 6.57 9.20 11.88
CA GLN A 75 5.74 8.43 10.96
C GLN A 75 4.33 9.01 10.77
N THR A 76 3.78 9.62 11.81
CA THR A 76 2.37 10.03 11.84
C THR A 76 2.03 11.13 10.85
N TRP A 77 2.85 12.16 10.78
CA TRP A 77 2.57 13.34 9.97
C TRP A 77 2.69 13.08 8.46
N PRO A 78 3.78 12.46 7.97
CA PRO A 78 3.89 12.10 6.56
C PRO A 78 2.79 11.15 6.09
N LEU A 79 2.41 10.15 6.90
CA LEU A 79 1.34 9.23 6.55
C LEU A 79 -0.02 9.93 6.41
N ARG A 80 -0.32 10.92 7.27
CA ARG A 80 -1.58 11.68 7.20
C ARG A 80 -1.74 12.48 5.91
N ILE A 81 -0.64 12.83 5.25
CA ILE A 81 -0.66 13.56 3.97
C ILE A 81 -0.55 12.57 2.80
N MET A 82 0.40 11.64 2.86
CA MET A 82 0.69 10.74 1.75
C MET A 82 -0.44 9.73 1.49
N VAL A 83 -1.10 9.22 2.55
CA VAL A 83 -2.19 8.24 2.40
C VAL A 83 -3.39 8.83 1.66
N PRO A 84 -3.97 9.97 2.08
CA PRO A 84 -5.06 10.60 1.32
C PRO A 84 -4.61 11.05 -0.08
N GLY A 85 -3.39 11.58 -0.21
CA GLY A 85 -2.84 12.00 -1.51
C GLY A 85 -2.75 10.83 -2.49
N TYR A 86 -2.25 9.68 -2.03
CA TYR A 86 -2.18 8.47 -2.86
C TYR A 86 -3.57 7.95 -3.26
N ALA A 87 -4.51 7.92 -2.31
CA ALA A 87 -5.88 7.52 -2.59
C ALA A 87 -6.57 8.46 -3.59
N LEU A 88 -6.35 9.77 -3.44
CA LEU A 88 -6.86 10.77 -4.38
C LEU A 88 -6.32 10.54 -5.79
N MET A 89 -5.02 10.23 -5.94
CA MET A 89 -4.43 9.92 -7.24
C MET A 89 -5.01 8.63 -7.84
N ALA A 90 -5.30 7.61 -7.03
CA ALA A 90 -5.97 6.39 -7.50
C ALA A 90 -7.38 6.69 -8.03
N PHE A 91 -8.17 7.49 -7.30
CA PHE A 91 -9.50 7.91 -7.75
C PHE A 91 -9.45 8.83 -8.98
N ALA A 92 -8.49 9.76 -9.04
CA ALA A 92 -8.30 10.64 -10.19
C ALA A 92 -7.89 9.85 -11.45
N LEU A 93 -7.01 8.86 -11.30
CA LEU A 93 -6.62 7.96 -12.39
C LEU A 93 -7.83 7.15 -12.88
N ASN A 94 -8.67 6.68 -11.96
CA ASN A 94 -9.90 5.99 -12.31
C ASN A 94 -10.89 6.87 -13.10
N ALA A 95 -11.01 8.13 -12.72
CA ALA A 95 -11.91 9.09 -13.36
C ALA A 95 -11.35 9.67 -14.68
N SER A 96 -10.11 9.36 -15.05
CA SER A 96 -9.47 9.88 -16.25
C SER A 96 -9.73 8.99 -17.47
N ASP A 97 -10.01 9.61 -18.63
CA ASP A 97 -10.17 8.92 -19.92
C ASP A 97 -9.08 9.32 -20.93
N SER A 98 -8.27 10.33 -20.62
CA SER A 98 -7.18 10.77 -21.49
C SER A 98 -5.91 9.94 -21.25
N LYS A 99 -5.33 9.40 -22.32
CA LYS A 99 -4.07 8.65 -22.30
C LYS A 99 -2.97 9.41 -21.56
N THR A 100 -2.78 10.70 -21.89
CA THR A 100 -1.73 11.53 -21.29
C THR A 100 -1.99 11.75 -19.81
N GLN A 101 -3.24 12.03 -19.42
CA GLN A 101 -3.60 12.20 -18.02
C GLN A 101 -3.37 10.93 -17.21
N MET A 102 -3.74 9.76 -17.75
CA MET A 102 -3.51 8.47 -17.06
C MET A 102 -2.03 8.21 -16.82
N LEU A 103 -1.16 8.47 -17.81
CA LEU A 103 0.29 8.32 -17.65
C LEU A 103 0.86 9.27 -16.60
N VAL A 104 0.45 10.53 -16.61
CA VAL A 104 0.86 11.55 -15.63
C VAL A 104 0.35 11.17 -14.23
N LEU A 105 -0.92 10.79 -14.10
CA LEU A 105 -1.50 10.40 -12.81
C LEU A 105 -0.87 9.13 -12.25
N ALA A 106 -0.55 8.14 -13.09
CA ALA A 106 0.19 6.94 -12.67
C ALA A 106 1.58 7.30 -12.14
N PHE A 107 2.28 8.22 -12.81
CA PHE A 107 3.59 8.72 -12.36
C PHE A 107 3.47 9.48 -11.02
N VAL A 108 2.54 10.41 -10.90
CA VAL A 108 2.32 11.20 -9.65
C VAL A 108 1.86 10.30 -8.50
N MET A 109 1.02 9.31 -8.79
CA MET A 109 0.61 8.30 -7.81
C MET A 109 1.83 7.56 -7.24
N GLY A 110 2.79 7.17 -8.08
CA GLY A 110 4.04 6.55 -7.62
C GLY A 110 4.87 7.49 -6.75
N LEU A 111 4.99 8.78 -7.10
CA LEU A 111 5.68 9.78 -6.29
C LEU A 111 5.08 9.89 -4.87
N SER A 112 3.76 9.82 -4.76
CA SER A 112 3.02 10.00 -3.50
C SER A 112 2.86 8.70 -2.69
N ALA A 113 3.42 7.56 -3.14
CA ALA A 113 3.22 6.27 -2.50
C ALA A 113 3.68 6.26 -1.03
N PRO A 114 2.80 6.08 -0.03
CA PRO A 114 3.17 6.15 1.37
C PRO A 114 4.08 4.97 1.76
N PRO A 115 5.17 5.16 2.52
CA PRO A 115 6.12 4.10 2.85
C PRO A 115 5.61 3.19 3.99
N ILE A 116 4.45 2.55 3.78
CA ILE A 116 3.76 1.70 4.78
C ILE A 116 4.69 0.64 5.38
N ASN A 117 5.44 -0.07 4.54
CA ASN A 117 6.30 -1.16 5.01
C ASN A 117 7.47 -0.67 5.88
N LEU A 118 7.99 0.54 5.63
CA LEU A 118 9.03 1.14 6.46
C LEU A 118 8.47 1.60 7.81
N SER A 119 7.21 2.04 7.84
CA SER A 119 6.53 2.51 9.05
C SER A 119 6.23 1.39 10.05
N ILE A 120 6.05 0.17 9.60
CA ILE A 120 5.61 -0.94 10.47
C ILE A 120 6.77 -1.54 11.26
N ARG A 121 7.96 -1.65 10.68
CA ARG A 121 9.11 -2.28 11.34
C ARG A 121 9.50 -1.65 12.69
N PRO A 122 9.58 -0.31 12.83
CA PRO A 122 9.81 0.32 14.13
C PRO A 122 8.70 0.02 15.15
N LEU A 123 7.45 -0.09 14.70
CA LEU A 123 6.31 -0.35 15.58
C LEU A 123 6.38 -1.75 16.23
N TRP A 124 6.92 -2.73 15.52
CA TRP A 124 7.16 -4.04 16.11
C TRP A 124 8.12 -3.98 17.31
N LYS A 125 9.16 -3.11 17.27
CA LYS A 125 10.10 -2.94 18.40
C LYS A 125 9.42 -2.35 19.64
N ILE A 126 8.33 -1.62 19.48
CA ILE A 126 7.57 -1.02 20.58
C ILE A 126 6.56 -2.02 21.16
N VAL A 127 5.98 -2.85 20.29
CA VAL A 127 4.88 -3.75 20.66
C VAL A 127 5.36 -5.05 21.28
N VAL A 128 6.53 -5.57 20.85
CA VAL A 128 7.00 -6.88 21.32
C VAL A 128 8.33 -6.79 22.07
N PRO A 129 8.55 -7.65 23.09
CA PRO A 129 9.85 -7.81 23.76
C PRO A 129 10.96 -8.17 22.76
N PRO A 130 12.24 -7.83 23.04
CA PRO A 130 13.37 -8.11 22.16
C PRO A 130 13.47 -9.58 21.70
N ASP A 131 13.16 -10.52 22.58
CA ASP A 131 13.22 -11.97 22.31
C ASP A 131 12.21 -12.43 21.25
N PHE A 132 11.12 -11.68 21.04
CA PHE A 132 10.08 -11.95 20.05
C PHE A 132 10.28 -11.21 18.72
N LEU A 133 11.21 -10.25 18.61
CA LEU A 133 11.39 -9.44 17.40
C LEU A 133 11.62 -10.27 16.14
N ARG A 134 12.45 -11.31 16.23
CA ARG A 134 12.71 -12.20 15.09
C ARG A 134 11.42 -12.91 14.62
N THR A 135 10.61 -13.38 15.56
CA THR A 135 9.32 -14.03 15.26
C THR A 135 8.33 -13.04 14.71
N ALA A 136 8.27 -11.82 15.27
CA ALA A 136 7.42 -10.74 14.80
C ALA A 136 7.76 -10.32 13.36
N TYR A 137 9.04 -10.17 13.02
CA TYR A 137 9.45 -9.87 11.65
C TYR A 137 9.17 -11.02 10.66
N ALA A 138 9.25 -12.28 11.10
CA ALA A 138 8.84 -13.41 10.26
C ALA A 138 7.34 -13.38 9.97
N VAL A 139 6.51 -13.08 10.97
CA VAL A 139 5.05 -12.89 10.80
C VAL A 139 4.76 -11.69 9.89
N ASP A 140 5.44 -10.56 10.09
CA ASP A 140 5.30 -9.37 9.27
C ASP A 140 5.60 -9.65 7.79
N THR A 141 6.69 -10.40 7.52
CA THR A 141 7.04 -10.82 6.17
C THR A 141 6.01 -11.76 5.57
N ALA A 142 5.49 -12.71 6.36
CA ALA A 142 4.43 -13.62 5.91
C ALA A 142 3.14 -12.88 5.55
N ILE A 143 2.73 -11.90 6.37
CA ILE A 143 1.57 -11.03 6.10
C ILE A 143 1.80 -10.21 4.82
N MET A 144 2.99 -9.66 4.64
CA MET A 144 3.35 -8.91 3.43
C MET A 144 3.28 -9.81 2.18
N SER A 145 3.83 -11.02 2.26
CA SER A 145 3.78 -11.98 1.16
C SER A 145 2.35 -12.42 0.85
N ALA A 146 1.53 -12.66 1.87
CA ALA A 146 0.11 -12.98 1.69
C ALA A 146 -0.63 -11.84 0.97
N ALA A 147 -0.39 -10.59 1.36
CA ALA A 147 -0.98 -9.43 0.71
C ALA A 147 -0.57 -9.29 -0.78
N GLN A 148 0.67 -9.63 -1.11
CA GLN A 148 1.19 -9.65 -2.49
C GLN A 148 0.52 -10.72 -3.36
N VAL A 149 0.06 -11.82 -2.77
CA VAL A 149 -0.71 -12.87 -3.48
C VAL A 149 -2.19 -12.49 -3.56
N VAL A 150 -2.76 -12.05 -2.46
CA VAL A 150 -4.19 -11.70 -2.36
C VAL A 150 -4.53 -10.47 -3.20
N GLY A 151 -3.65 -9.47 -3.26
CA GLY A 151 -3.86 -8.23 -4.01
C GLY A 151 -4.19 -8.46 -5.48
N PRO A 152 -3.33 -9.12 -6.28
CA PRO A 152 -3.61 -9.44 -7.67
C PRO A 152 -4.90 -10.24 -7.87
N VAL A 153 -5.19 -11.19 -6.98
CA VAL A 153 -6.42 -11.98 -7.04
C VAL A 153 -7.65 -11.08 -6.89
N ILE A 154 -7.66 -10.17 -5.91
CA ILE A 154 -8.76 -9.22 -5.72
C ILE A 154 -8.88 -8.30 -6.94
N ALA A 155 -7.76 -7.71 -7.40
CA ALA A 155 -7.77 -6.80 -8.55
C ALA A 155 -8.38 -7.46 -9.78
N THR A 156 -7.94 -8.68 -10.10
CA THR A 156 -8.44 -9.44 -11.26
C THR A 156 -9.91 -9.83 -11.05
N SER A 157 -10.28 -10.34 -9.89
CA SER A 157 -11.66 -10.76 -9.61
C SER A 157 -12.64 -9.59 -9.73
N VAL A 158 -12.27 -8.41 -9.19
CA VAL A 158 -13.11 -7.21 -9.27
C VAL A 158 -13.19 -6.70 -10.71
N ALA A 159 -12.08 -6.68 -11.44
CA ALA A 159 -12.06 -6.23 -12.84
C ALA A 159 -12.94 -7.09 -13.74
N LEU A 160 -12.90 -8.41 -13.57
CA LEU A 160 -13.61 -9.35 -14.42
C LEU A 160 -15.09 -9.54 -14.02
N SER A 161 -15.42 -9.41 -12.73
CA SER A 161 -16.78 -9.65 -12.23
C SER A 161 -17.68 -8.40 -12.24
N ALA A 162 -17.10 -7.21 -12.22
CA ALA A 162 -17.83 -5.96 -12.15
C ALA A 162 -17.42 -5.01 -13.28
N HIS A 163 -16.39 -4.19 -13.07
CA HIS A 163 -15.90 -3.23 -14.05
C HIS A 163 -14.38 -3.13 -13.98
N PRO A 164 -13.65 -3.09 -15.12
CA PRO A 164 -12.18 -3.04 -15.16
C PRO A 164 -11.54 -1.83 -14.48
N ASP A 165 -12.28 -0.76 -14.27
CA ASP A 165 -11.83 0.45 -13.56
C ASP A 165 -12.04 0.39 -12.03
N LEU A 166 -12.98 -0.43 -11.54
CA LEU A 166 -13.27 -0.54 -10.09
C LEU A 166 -12.07 -0.92 -9.21
N PRO A 167 -11.11 -1.76 -9.65
CA PRO A 167 -9.94 -2.10 -8.82
C PRO A 167 -9.17 -0.88 -8.31
N LEU A 168 -9.07 0.23 -9.07
CA LEU A 168 -8.42 1.46 -8.60
C LEU A 168 -9.18 2.13 -7.45
N ASN A 169 -10.50 2.10 -7.47
CA ASN A 169 -11.32 2.60 -6.36
C ASN A 169 -11.11 1.74 -5.11
N VAL A 170 -11.02 0.42 -5.27
CA VAL A 170 -10.71 -0.50 -4.16
C VAL A 170 -9.32 -0.23 -3.59
N VAL A 171 -8.31 0.03 -4.44
CA VAL A 171 -6.95 0.44 -4.01
C VAL A 171 -7.02 1.71 -3.16
N GLY A 172 -7.72 2.75 -3.62
CA GLY A 172 -7.89 4.00 -2.89
C GLY A 172 -8.56 3.79 -1.52
N ALA A 173 -9.66 3.04 -1.49
CA ALA A 173 -10.39 2.74 -0.27
C ALA A 173 -9.57 1.92 0.74
N LEU A 174 -8.92 0.84 0.31
CA LEU A 174 -8.06 0.01 1.16
C LEU A 174 -6.85 0.79 1.69
N MET A 175 -6.29 1.69 0.88
CA MET A 175 -5.20 2.57 1.32
C MET A 175 -5.68 3.55 2.41
N LEU A 176 -6.85 4.15 2.27
CA LEU A 176 -7.43 5.03 3.30
C LEU A 176 -7.72 4.27 4.60
N ILE A 177 -8.26 3.05 4.50
CA ILE A 177 -8.57 2.23 5.68
C ILE A 177 -7.28 1.82 6.39
N GLY A 178 -6.36 1.15 5.71
CA GLY A 178 -5.15 0.60 6.31
C GLY A 178 -4.12 1.66 6.66
N GLY A 179 -3.85 2.61 5.76
CA GLY A 179 -2.93 3.71 5.99
C GLY A 179 -3.47 4.72 7.00
N GLY A 180 -4.78 4.99 6.97
CA GLY A 180 -5.48 5.82 7.95
C GLY A 180 -5.45 5.20 9.34
N ALA A 181 -5.71 3.89 9.45
CA ALA A 181 -5.61 3.17 10.72
C ALA A 181 -4.20 3.29 11.32
N LEU A 182 -3.14 3.14 10.52
CA LEU A 182 -1.75 3.35 10.96
C LEU A 182 -1.50 4.79 11.43
N ALA A 183 -2.01 5.79 10.72
CA ALA A 183 -1.83 7.20 11.05
C ALA A 183 -2.55 7.64 12.34
N ILE A 184 -3.55 6.87 12.80
CA ILE A 184 -4.36 7.17 13.99
C ILE A 184 -3.90 6.35 15.20
N THR A 185 -3.25 5.20 15.01
CA THR A 185 -2.83 4.34 16.13
C THR A 185 -1.91 5.08 17.09
N LYS A 186 -2.17 4.92 18.41
CA LYS A 186 -1.33 5.52 19.48
C LYS A 186 0.14 5.08 19.39
N VAL A 187 0.39 3.91 18.83
CA VAL A 187 1.73 3.33 18.64
C VAL A 187 2.56 4.13 17.61
N SER A 188 1.93 4.86 16.69
CA SER A 188 2.63 5.70 15.72
C SER A 188 3.03 7.08 16.27
N ARG A 189 2.62 7.41 17.49
CA ARG A 189 2.85 8.73 18.12
C ARG A 189 4.06 8.78 19.07
N SER A 190 4.73 7.66 19.27
CA SER A 190 5.93 7.56 20.15
C SER A 190 7.21 7.70 19.35
#